data_a7fc3b0240faa14d33cbe553887b85c7
#
_entry.id   a7fc3b0240faa14d33cbe553887b85c7
#
_cell.length_a   1.000
_cell.length_b   1.000
_cell.length_c   1.000
_cell.angle_alpha   90.00
_cell.angle_beta   90.00
_cell.angle_gamma   90.00
#
_symmetry.space_group_name_H-M   'P 1'
#
loop_
_entity.id
_entity.type
_entity.pdbx_description
1 polymer ?
#
loop_
_entity_poly.entity_id
_entity_poly.type
_entity_poly.pdbx_seq_one_letter_code
_entity_poly.pdbx_strand_id
1 'polypeptide(L)'
;MRLIQFEDRAGQRRVGVVEGAGIQVLRGVRSTRELGLAAIRAGSGLQDEVLRRGSEPGPDYAGLLEEGRVLPPLDHDDPAHCLVSGTGLTHLGSAATRDRMHQQNQGDETALTDTMRIFRWGLEGGKPPAGQVGAQPEWFYKGDGGIVVRPGA
;
A
#
# COMPACT_ATOMS: atom_id res chain seq x y z
N MET A 1 -8.77 6.54 7.69
CA MET A 1 -9.64 5.37 7.35
C MET A 1 -8.77 4.13 7.20
N ARG A 2 -9.13 3.00 7.79
CA ARG A 2 -8.48 1.70 7.61
C ARG A 2 -9.44 0.76 6.90
N LEU A 3 -9.07 0.29 5.71
CA LEU A 3 -9.83 -0.70 4.95
C LEU A 3 -9.21 -2.08 5.10
N ILE A 4 -10.05 -3.10 5.17
CA ILE A 4 -9.64 -4.50 5.14
C ILE A 4 -10.48 -5.27 4.13
N GLN A 5 -9.91 -6.36 3.63
CA GLN A 5 -10.63 -7.45 2.96
C GLN A 5 -10.67 -8.65 3.90
N PHE A 6 -11.74 -9.38 3.89
CA PHE A 6 -11.88 -10.60 4.70
C PHE A 6 -12.87 -11.57 4.06
N GLU A 7 -12.83 -12.82 4.50
CA GLU A 7 -13.83 -13.84 4.19
C GLU A 7 -14.85 -13.91 5.32
N ASP A 8 -16.13 -13.85 4.99
CA ASP A 8 -17.19 -14.11 5.95
C ASP A 8 -17.28 -15.62 6.28
N ARG A 9 -18.21 -16.00 7.18
CA ARG A 9 -18.38 -17.42 7.56
C ARG A 9 -18.85 -18.33 6.41
N ALA A 10 -19.37 -17.75 5.35
CA ALA A 10 -19.76 -18.48 4.13
C ALA A 10 -18.62 -18.52 3.09
N GLY A 11 -17.42 -18.02 3.42
CA GLY A 11 -16.28 -17.92 2.51
C GLY A 11 -16.42 -16.82 1.45
N GLN A 12 -17.38 -15.91 1.62
CA GLN A 12 -17.55 -14.81 0.66
C GLN A 12 -16.63 -13.63 1.02
N ARG A 13 -16.00 -13.07 0.00
CA ARG A 13 -15.13 -11.90 0.17
C ARG A 13 -15.95 -10.66 0.47
N ARG A 14 -15.54 -9.93 1.48
CA ARG A 14 -16.13 -8.68 1.94
C ARG A 14 -15.05 -7.62 2.13
N VAL A 15 -15.45 -6.37 2.05
CA VAL A 15 -14.61 -5.21 2.37
C VAL A 15 -15.22 -4.49 3.55
N GLY A 16 -14.41 -4.04 4.49
CA GLY A 16 -14.88 -3.28 5.64
C GLY A 16 -13.96 -2.15 6.03
N VAL A 17 -14.54 -1.18 6.75
CA VAL A 17 -13.81 -0.13 7.45
C VAL A 17 -13.65 -0.55 8.89
N VAL A 18 -12.42 -0.52 9.41
CA VAL A 18 -12.16 -0.81 10.82
C VAL A 18 -12.41 0.44 11.65
N GLU A 19 -13.34 0.36 12.58
CA GLU A 19 -13.73 1.41 13.52
C GLU A 19 -13.63 0.88 14.97
N GLY A 20 -12.63 1.37 15.71
CA GLY A 20 -12.34 0.81 17.03
C GLY A 20 -11.97 -0.67 16.94
N ALA A 21 -12.70 -1.52 17.67
CA ALA A 21 -12.59 -2.98 17.64
C ALA A 21 -13.47 -3.63 16.55
N GLY A 22 -14.48 -2.93 16.06
CA GLY A 22 -15.46 -3.46 15.11
C GLY A 22 -15.12 -3.14 13.64
N ILE A 23 -15.92 -3.73 12.77
CA ILE A 23 -15.84 -3.52 11.32
C ILE A 23 -17.20 -3.07 10.82
N GLN A 24 -17.19 -2.03 9.98
CA GLN A 24 -18.35 -1.63 9.17
C GLN A 24 -18.19 -2.23 7.78
N VAL A 25 -19.01 -3.22 7.45
CA VAL A 25 -18.94 -3.95 6.17
C VAL A 25 -19.60 -3.14 5.08
N LEU A 26 -18.84 -2.86 4.02
CA LEU A 26 -19.33 -2.10 2.87
C LEU A 26 -20.27 -2.93 2.00
N ARG A 27 -21.31 -2.27 1.48
CA ARG A 27 -22.28 -2.92 0.60
C ARG A 27 -21.80 -2.96 -0.84
N GLY A 28 -22.12 -4.05 -1.54
CA GLY A 28 -21.93 -4.16 -2.99
C GLY A 28 -20.48 -4.08 -3.45
N VAL A 29 -19.52 -4.53 -2.65
CA VAL A 29 -18.10 -4.61 -3.01
C VAL A 29 -17.43 -5.80 -2.36
N ARG A 30 -16.56 -6.50 -3.12
CA ARG A 30 -15.89 -7.73 -2.66
C ARG A 30 -14.37 -7.60 -2.51
N SER A 31 -13.78 -6.53 -3.06
CA SER A 31 -12.35 -6.27 -2.90
C SER A 31 -12.05 -4.78 -2.79
N THR A 32 -10.94 -4.44 -2.15
CA THR A 32 -10.44 -3.06 -2.08
C THR A 32 -10.03 -2.55 -3.47
N ARG A 33 -9.58 -3.45 -4.35
CA ARG A 33 -9.31 -3.15 -5.75
C ARG A 33 -10.59 -2.70 -6.48
N GLU A 34 -11.69 -3.47 -6.34
CA GLU A 34 -12.99 -3.11 -6.92
C GLU A 34 -13.46 -1.74 -6.43
N LEU A 35 -13.33 -1.48 -5.13
CA LEU A 35 -13.66 -0.20 -4.51
C LEU A 35 -12.82 0.95 -5.11
N GLY A 36 -11.49 0.75 -5.20
CA GLY A 36 -10.57 1.75 -5.77
C GLY A 36 -10.88 2.05 -7.24
N LEU A 37 -11.12 1.01 -8.05
CA LEU A 37 -11.50 1.19 -9.45
C LEU A 37 -12.85 1.88 -9.63
N ALA A 38 -13.79 1.66 -8.69
CA ALA A 38 -15.08 2.38 -8.72
C ALA A 38 -14.88 3.87 -8.42
N ALA A 39 -14.06 4.22 -7.42
CA ALA A 39 -13.73 5.62 -7.12
C ALA A 39 -13.05 6.31 -8.31
N ILE A 40 -12.06 5.66 -8.94
CA ILE A 40 -11.37 6.19 -10.14
C ILE A 40 -12.36 6.44 -11.27
N ARG A 41 -13.23 5.48 -11.59
CA ARG A 41 -14.24 5.64 -12.64
C ARG A 41 -15.25 6.75 -12.36
N ALA A 42 -15.54 6.98 -11.07
CA ALA A 42 -16.46 8.05 -10.65
C ALA A 42 -15.76 9.43 -10.56
N GLY A 43 -14.44 9.51 -10.76
CA GLY A 43 -13.65 10.73 -10.53
C GLY A 43 -13.72 11.24 -9.09
N SER A 44 -13.96 10.33 -8.12
CA SER A 44 -14.13 10.65 -6.70
C SER A 44 -12.96 10.13 -5.85
N GLY A 45 -12.84 10.65 -4.62
CA GLY A 45 -11.94 10.11 -3.63
C GLY A 45 -12.40 8.73 -3.12
N LEU A 46 -11.45 7.90 -2.66
CA LEU A 46 -11.77 6.58 -2.10
C LEU A 46 -12.70 6.70 -0.87
N GLN A 47 -12.54 7.75 -0.06
CA GLN A 47 -13.38 7.99 1.10
C GLN A 47 -14.83 8.31 0.71
N ASP A 48 -15.02 9.12 -0.34
CA ASP A 48 -16.34 9.45 -0.85
C ASP A 48 -17.05 8.21 -1.39
N GLU A 49 -16.32 7.34 -2.09
CA GLU A 49 -16.84 6.06 -2.57
C GLU A 49 -17.28 5.14 -1.43
N VAL A 50 -16.50 5.07 -0.34
CA VAL A 50 -16.87 4.33 0.88
C VAL A 50 -18.17 4.86 1.47
N LEU A 51 -18.28 6.17 1.66
CA LEU A 51 -19.48 6.82 2.21
C LEU A 51 -20.70 6.59 1.32
N ARG A 52 -20.53 6.68 0.01
CA ARG A 52 -21.62 6.50 -0.98
C ARG A 52 -22.20 5.08 -0.95
N ARG A 53 -21.39 4.06 -0.69
CA ARG A 53 -21.87 2.67 -0.65
C ARG A 53 -22.70 2.36 0.59
N GLY A 54 -22.44 3.06 1.67
CA GLY A 54 -22.99 2.73 2.98
C GLY A 54 -22.40 1.43 3.53
N SER A 55 -22.71 1.17 4.77
CA SER A 55 -22.18 0.03 5.49
C SER A 55 -23.23 -0.60 6.41
N GLU A 56 -22.89 -1.75 6.97
CA GLU A 56 -23.63 -2.44 8.01
C GLU A 56 -22.66 -2.96 9.08
N PRO A 57 -23.08 -3.12 10.34
CA PRO A 57 -22.23 -3.69 11.38
C PRO A 57 -21.71 -5.08 10.97
N GLY A 58 -20.44 -5.31 11.18
CA GLY A 58 -19.75 -6.55 10.86
C GLY A 58 -19.14 -7.22 12.09
N PRO A 59 -18.27 -8.21 11.86
CA PRO A 59 -17.61 -8.95 12.92
C PRO A 59 -16.57 -8.09 13.65
N ASP A 60 -16.08 -8.59 14.78
CA ASP A 60 -14.91 -8.06 15.47
C ASP A 60 -13.63 -8.30 14.67
N TYR A 61 -12.74 -7.29 14.64
CA TYR A 61 -11.50 -7.36 13.89
C TYR A 61 -10.51 -8.38 14.47
N ALA A 62 -10.40 -8.44 15.80
CA ALA A 62 -9.48 -9.38 16.44
C ALA A 62 -9.89 -10.83 16.18
N GLY A 63 -11.19 -11.14 16.25
CA GLY A 63 -11.70 -12.46 15.93
C GLY A 63 -11.44 -12.86 14.47
N LEU A 64 -11.51 -11.93 13.51
CA LEU A 64 -11.16 -12.23 12.12
C LEU A 64 -9.67 -12.55 11.95
N LEU A 65 -8.78 -11.88 12.70
CA LEU A 65 -7.34 -12.18 12.68
C LEU A 65 -7.06 -13.55 13.28
N GLU A 66 -7.63 -13.86 14.44
CA GLU A 66 -7.47 -15.15 15.12
C GLU A 66 -7.96 -16.33 14.26
N GLU A 67 -9.07 -16.12 13.55
CA GLU A 67 -9.64 -17.12 12.62
C GLU A 67 -8.91 -17.17 11.26
N GLY A 68 -7.89 -16.34 11.02
CA GLY A 68 -7.12 -16.29 9.77
C GLY A 68 -7.95 -15.87 8.56
N ARG A 69 -9.05 -15.14 8.77
CA ARG A 69 -10.00 -14.73 7.70
C ARG A 69 -9.70 -13.36 7.09
N VAL A 70 -8.75 -12.60 7.64
CA VAL A 70 -8.30 -11.35 7.01
C VAL A 70 -7.48 -11.67 5.78
N LEU A 71 -7.81 -11.05 4.67
CA LEU A 71 -7.13 -11.21 3.39
C LEU A 71 -6.03 -10.15 3.21
N PRO A 72 -5.12 -10.31 2.25
CA PRO A 72 -4.20 -9.25 1.85
C PRO A 72 -4.95 -7.94 1.59
N PRO A 73 -4.38 -6.78 1.95
CA PRO A 73 -5.08 -5.49 1.85
C PRO A 73 -5.41 -5.07 0.42
N LEU A 74 -4.67 -5.59 -0.54
CA LEU A 74 -4.88 -5.42 -1.98
C LEU A 74 -4.43 -6.70 -2.68
N ASP A 75 -5.22 -7.19 -3.60
CA ASP A 75 -4.91 -8.34 -4.45
C ASP A 75 -5.61 -8.22 -5.81
N HIS A 76 -5.35 -9.17 -6.68
CA HIS A 76 -5.98 -9.33 -7.98
C HIS A 76 -6.42 -10.78 -8.16
N ASP A 77 -7.53 -11.02 -8.87
CA ASP A 77 -8.04 -12.37 -9.15
C ASP A 77 -7.02 -13.22 -9.92
N ASP A 78 -6.22 -12.58 -10.79
CA ASP A 78 -5.00 -13.15 -11.37
C ASP A 78 -3.77 -12.54 -10.68
N PRO A 79 -3.04 -13.29 -9.85
CA PRO A 79 -1.89 -12.79 -9.11
C PRO A 79 -0.80 -12.16 -9.99
N ALA A 80 -0.66 -12.61 -11.24
CA ALA A 80 0.33 -12.07 -12.18
C ALA A 80 0.10 -10.57 -12.51
N HIS A 81 -1.13 -10.08 -12.31
CA HIS A 81 -1.45 -8.66 -12.50
C HIS A 81 -1.25 -7.78 -11.24
N CYS A 82 -0.74 -8.35 -10.16
CA CYS A 82 -0.38 -7.63 -8.94
C CYS A 82 1.13 -7.64 -8.76
N LEU A 83 1.85 -6.71 -9.38
CA LEU A 83 3.31 -6.65 -9.29
C LEU A 83 3.74 -6.17 -7.90
N VAL A 84 4.60 -6.96 -7.24
CA VAL A 84 5.25 -6.59 -5.99
C VAL A 84 6.64 -6.07 -6.30
N SER A 85 6.87 -4.82 -5.98
CA SER A 85 8.15 -4.15 -6.21
C SER A 85 8.65 -3.47 -4.93
N GLY A 86 9.94 -3.22 -4.87
CA GLY A 86 10.56 -2.36 -3.88
C GLY A 86 11.14 -1.12 -4.54
N THR A 87 11.09 0.01 -3.86
CA THR A 87 11.87 1.19 -4.21
C THR A 87 13.12 1.19 -3.34
N GLY A 88 14.28 1.44 -3.97
CA GLY A 88 15.55 1.39 -3.27
C GLY A 88 15.90 2.72 -2.60
N LEU A 89 16.88 3.40 -3.15
CA LEU A 89 17.65 4.45 -2.49
C LEU A 89 17.01 5.84 -2.50
N THR A 90 15.92 6.02 -3.23
CA THR A 90 15.29 7.33 -3.45
C THR A 90 14.21 7.70 -2.45
N HIS A 91 14.00 6.94 -1.39
CA HIS A 91 13.07 7.31 -0.33
C HIS A 91 13.55 6.94 1.07
N LEU A 92 12.98 7.61 2.09
CA LEU A 92 13.40 7.52 3.49
C LEU A 92 12.72 6.36 4.25
N GLY A 93 12.80 5.13 3.76
CA GLY A 93 12.00 4.03 4.32
C GLY A 93 12.68 3.16 5.40
N SER A 94 13.99 3.06 5.43
CA SER A 94 14.72 2.14 6.36
C SER A 94 15.74 2.92 7.17
N ALA A 95 15.53 3.09 8.45
CA ALA A 95 16.25 4.05 9.27
C ALA A 95 17.78 3.87 9.31
N ALA A 96 18.29 2.74 9.79
CA ALA A 96 19.73 2.63 10.12
C ALA A 96 20.69 2.66 8.91
N THR A 97 20.28 2.13 7.76
CA THR A 97 21.12 2.17 6.55
C THR A 97 21.11 3.57 5.95
N ARG A 98 19.99 4.26 6.03
CA ARG A 98 19.83 5.61 5.48
C ARG A 98 20.45 6.68 6.36
N ASP A 99 20.43 6.53 7.66
CA ASP A 99 21.16 7.42 8.56
C ASP A 99 22.66 7.41 8.25
N ARG A 100 23.23 6.24 7.98
CA ARG A 100 24.62 6.14 7.49
C ARG A 100 24.81 6.83 6.13
N MET A 101 23.88 6.69 5.21
CA MET A 101 23.93 7.38 3.91
C MET A 101 23.81 8.89 4.07
N HIS A 102 22.94 9.37 4.96
CA HIS A 102 22.86 10.80 5.29
C HIS A 102 24.17 11.37 5.86
N GLN A 103 24.80 10.64 6.77
CA GLN A 103 26.09 11.06 7.34
C GLN A 103 27.21 11.08 6.29
N GLN A 104 27.23 10.11 5.39
CA GLN A 104 28.22 10.04 4.30
C GLN A 104 27.94 11.08 3.19
N ASN A 105 26.72 11.51 3.03
CA ASN A 105 26.31 12.44 1.98
C ASN A 105 26.70 13.92 2.26
N GLN A 106 27.33 14.21 3.39
CA GLN A 106 27.84 15.54 3.76
C GLN A 106 29.24 15.81 3.17
N GLY A 107 29.81 14.88 2.40
CA GLY A 107 31.13 14.98 1.80
C GLY A 107 31.17 15.56 0.39
N ASP A 108 32.39 15.69 -0.16
CA ASP A 108 32.65 16.16 -1.51
C ASP A 108 31.96 15.25 -2.57
N GLU A 109 31.32 15.88 -3.57
CA GLU A 109 30.61 15.20 -4.66
C GLU A 109 31.49 14.22 -5.46
N THR A 110 32.78 14.49 -5.53
CA THR A 110 33.75 13.65 -6.27
C THR A 110 34.00 12.31 -5.57
N ALA A 111 33.73 12.23 -4.27
CA ALA A 111 33.92 11.02 -3.45
C ALA A 111 32.67 10.13 -3.33
N LEU A 112 31.52 10.55 -3.89
CA LEU A 112 30.28 9.81 -3.79
C LEU A 112 30.26 8.59 -4.73
N THR A 113 29.84 7.44 -4.20
CA THR A 113 29.49 6.29 -5.02
C THR A 113 28.21 6.57 -5.83
N ASP A 114 27.97 5.82 -6.91
CA ASP A 114 26.74 5.97 -7.70
C ASP A 114 25.48 5.76 -6.86
N THR A 115 25.50 4.83 -5.93
CA THR A 115 24.44 4.62 -4.93
C THR A 115 24.12 5.88 -4.12
N MET A 116 25.16 6.58 -3.67
CA MET A 116 25.02 7.82 -2.91
C MET A 116 24.49 8.98 -3.78
N ARG A 117 24.88 9.03 -5.04
CA ARG A 117 24.34 10.01 -6.00
C ARG A 117 22.87 9.79 -6.27
N ILE A 118 22.44 8.55 -6.52
CA ILE A 118 21.02 8.19 -6.70
C ILE A 118 20.21 8.58 -5.46
N PHE A 119 20.72 8.31 -4.26
CA PHE A 119 20.07 8.69 -3.01
C PHE A 119 19.92 10.21 -2.88
N ARG A 120 20.97 11.00 -3.20
CA ARG A 120 20.92 12.46 -3.20
C ARG A 120 19.90 13.00 -4.19
N TRP A 121 19.87 12.50 -5.43
CA TRP A 121 18.86 12.87 -6.42
C TRP A 121 17.43 12.59 -5.94
N GLY A 122 17.23 11.50 -5.23
CA GLY A 122 15.94 11.18 -4.61
C GLY A 122 15.53 12.16 -3.52
N LEU A 123 16.49 12.64 -2.70
CA LEU A 123 16.24 13.66 -1.68
C LEU A 123 15.91 15.02 -2.30
N GLU A 124 16.67 15.43 -3.32
CA GLU A 124 16.57 16.74 -3.96
C GLU A 124 15.36 16.84 -4.89
N GLY A 125 15.09 15.79 -5.67
CA GLY A 125 14.12 15.81 -6.75
C GLY A 125 12.96 14.80 -6.61
N GLY A 126 12.89 14.02 -5.54
CA GLY A 126 11.88 12.97 -5.35
C GLY A 126 10.46 13.49 -5.08
N LYS A 127 10.34 14.77 -4.67
CA LYS A 127 9.06 15.42 -4.44
C LYS A 127 9.01 16.75 -5.20
N PRO A 128 8.83 16.72 -6.52
CA PRO A 128 8.81 17.93 -7.33
C PRO A 128 7.56 18.77 -7.09
N PRO A 129 7.56 20.07 -7.44
CA PRO A 129 6.35 20.87 -7.53
C PRO A 129 5.30 20.26 -8.47
N ALA A 130 4.04 20.62 -8.27
CA ALA A 130 2.95 20.12 -9.11
C ALA A 130 3.22 20.47 -10.60
N GLY A 131 3.03 19.47 -11.47
CA GLY A 131 3.26 19.59 -12.91
C GLY A 131 4.70 19.42 -13.37
N GLN A 132 5.63 19.17 -12.46
CA GLN A 132 7.02 18.86 -12.81
C GLN A 132 7.33 17.38 -12.60
N VAL A 133 8.29 16.87 -13.37
CA VAL A 133 8.82 15.50 -13.22
C VAL A 133 9.99 15.55 -12.25
N GLY A 134 9.94 14.72 -11.21
CA GLY A 134 11.02 14.58 -10.24
C GLY A 134 12.07 13.55 -10.62
N ALA A 135 12.96 13.24 -9.68
CA ALA A 135 13.92 12.17 -9.84
C ALA A 135 13.19 10.83 -9.99
N GLN A 136 13.62 10.01 -10.96
CA GLN A 136 13.09 8.66 -11.14
C GLN A 136 13.48 7.78 -9.95
N PRO A 137 12.52 7.10 -9.28
CA PRO A 137 12.85 6.16 -8.21
C PRO A 137 13.54 4.93 -8.80
N GLU A 138 14.55 4.46 -8.10
CA GLU A 138 15.03 3.10 -8.33
C GLU A 138 13.94 2.12 -7.86
N TRP A 139 13.55 1.19 -8.72
CA TRP A 139 12.61 0.13 -8.35
C TRP A 139 13.10 -1.23 -8.85
N PHE A 140 12.72 -2.27 -8.18
CA PHE A 140 13.06 -3.64 -8.57
C PHE A 140 11.88 -4.57 -8.32
N TYR A 141 11.74 -5.55 -9.18
CA TYR A 141 10.71 -6.58 -9.08
C TYR A 141 11.06 -7.55 -7.95
N LYS A 142 10.09 -7.85 -7.09
CA LYS A 142 10.21 -8.84 -6.02
C LYS A 142 9.38 -10.09 -6.27
N GLY A 143 8.33 -9.98 -7.05
CA GLY A 143 7.39 -11.05 -7.33
C GLY A 143 6.05 -10.50 -7.78
N ASP A 144 5.06 -11.35 -7.80
CA ASP A 144 3.67 -11.00 -8.06
C ASP A 144 2.77 -11.25 -6.83
N GLY A 145 1.46 -11.16 -7.01
CA GLY A 145 0.50 -11.37 -5.95
C GLY A 145 0.55 -12.76 -5.30
N GLY A 146 1.19 -13.73 -5.94
CA GLY A 146 1.36 -15.08 -5.40
C GLY A 146 2.30 -15.15 -4.18
N ILE A 147 3.16 -14.15 -3.99
CA ILE A 147 4.03 -14.07 -2.80
C ILE A 147 3.40 -13.29 -1.63
N VAL A 148 2.22 -12.70 -1.84
CA VAL A 148 1.54 -11.91 -0.80
C VAL A 148 0.80 -12.85 0.14
N VAL A 149 1.14 -12.79 1.41
CA VAL A 149 0.54 -13.61 2.46
C VAL A 149 -0.56 -12.86 3.20
N ARG A 150 -1.46 -13.61 3.84
CA ARG A 150 -2.49 -13.06 4.74
C ARG A 150 -1.84 -12.48 6.00
N PRO A 151 -2.44 -11.46 6.64
CA PRO A 151 -2.01 -11.01 7.95
C PRO A 151 -2.04 -12.15 8.98
N GLY A 152 -0.95 -12.30 9.74
CA GLY A 152 -0.83 -13.35 10.75
C GLY A 152 -0.35 -14.72 10.23
N ALA A 153 0.01 -14.82 8.95
CA ALA A 153 0.60 -16.04 8.37
C ALA A 153 2.11 -16.11 8.62
#